data_62a471ff7825563ad0b8812511e77634
#
_entry.id   62a471ff7825563ad0b8812511e77634
#
_cell.length_a   1.000
_cell.length_b   1.000
_cell.length_c   1.000
_cell.angle_alpha   90.00
_cell.angle_beta   90.00
_cell.angle_gamma   90.00
#
_symmetry.space_group_name_H-M   'P 1'
#
loop_
_entity.id
_entity.type
_entity.pdbx_description
1 polymer ?
#
loop_
_entity_poly.entity_id
_entity_poly.type
_entity_poly.pdbx_seq_one_letter_code
_entity_poly.pdbx_strand_id
1 'polypeptide(L)'
;YTSGSILTVDSQYEDVISASSSRGISRGQNLKPDVSAPGDTIFSAAVGTGDEGASFTGTSMAAPHVAGVMALLKQANPTWDVAELKALVMNTATNDVFSTTAKTTPLTPSRQGAGRVSITNALGSPTVAYLQSDPAQVSVSFGAVAVTNVQTFSKVVEVKNTSASDITYNLSMVERYQPNAGLTFSLSVPSVTVPTGGTAQFTVSVEVDAFELVKA
;
A
#
# COMPACT_ATOMS: atom_id res chain seq x y z
N TYR A 1 -4.38 26.25 -25.97
CA TYR A 1 -5.29 25.28 -25.32
C TYR A 1 -6.66 25.45 -25.99
N THR A 2 -6.95 24.61 -26.95
CA THR A 2 -8.33 24.42 -27.42
C THR A 2 -9.02 23.55 -26.39
N SER A 3 -10.27 23.88 -26.04
CA SER A 3 -11.13 23.09 -25.15
C SER A 3 -11.28 21.68 -25.69
N GLY A 4 -10.33 20.80 -25.38
CA GLY A 4 -10.41 19.39 -25.70
C GLY A 4 -11.48 18.75 -24.82
N SER A 5 -12.38 17.99 -25.42
CA SER A 5 -13.29 17.14 -24.70
C SER A 5 -12.47 16.16 -23.85
N ILE A 6 -12.76 16.05 -22.56
CA ILE A 6 -12.20 14.97 -21.72
C ILE A 6 -12.78 13.67 -22.28
N LEU A 7 -11.96 12.89 -22.94
CA LEU A 7 -12.33 11.53 -23.33
C LEU A 7 -12.29 10.67 -22.07
N THR A 8 -13.45 10.34 -21.54
CA THR A 8 -13.57 9.27 -20.55
C THR A 8 -13.45 7.95 -21.32
N VAL A 9 -12.30 7.32 -21.23
CA VAL A 9 -12.11 5.96 -21.74
C VAL A 9 -12.47 5.01 -20.61
N ASP A 10 -13.57 4.30 -20.74
CA ASP A 10 -13.90 3.17 -19.86
C ASP A 10 -12.91 2.03 -20.19
N SER A 11 -11.84 1.96 -19.43
CA SER A 11 -10.78 1.00 -19.68
C SER A 11 -11.05 -0.28 -18.92
N GLN A 12 -11.33 -1.36 -19.64
CA GLN A 12 -11.37 -2.70 -19.07
C GLN A 12 -10.06 -3.07 -18.34
N TYR A 13 -8.96 -2.37 -18.63
CA TYR A 13 -7.64 -2.57 -18.02
C TYR A 13 -7.40 -1.69 -16.79
N GLU A 14 -8.36 -0.84 -16.40
CA GLU A 14 -8.25 -0.12 -15.12
C GLU A 14 -8.07 -1.13 -13.99
N ASP A 15 -7.14 -0.84 -13.05
CA ASP A 15 -6.78 -1.71 -11.94
C ASP A 15 -6.29 -3.13 -12.34
N VAL A 16 -5.81 -3.30 -13.58
CA VAL A 16 -5.12 -4.52 -14.02
C VAL A 16 -3.63 -4.28 -14.02
N ILE A 17 -2.89 -5.14 -13.31
CA ILE A 17 -1.43 -5.05 -13.23
C ILE A 17 -0.77 -5.38 -14.57
N SER A 18 0.23 -4.61 -14.99
CA SER A 18 1.06 -4.98 -16.12
C SER A 18 1.84 -6.27 -15.85
N ALA A 19 1.92 -7.15 -16.84
CA ALA A 19 2.64 -8.42 -16.71
C ALA A 19 4.14 -8.22 -16.41
N SER A 20 4.72 -7.10 -16.84
CA SER A 20 6.12 -6.71 -16.59
C SER A 20 6.39 -6.17 -15.19
N SER A 21 5.34 -5.89 -14.38
CA SER A 21 5.51 -5.41 -13.02
C SER A 21 6.16 -6.46 -12.14
N SER A 22 7.23 -6.09 -11.45
CA SER A 22 7.99 -6.98 -10.55
C SER A 22 7.18 -7.38 -9.33
N ARG A 23 7.67 -8.42 -8.65
CA ARG A 23 7.12 -8.94 -7.38
C ARG A 23 8.16 -8.76 -6.28
N GLY A 24 7.73 -8.51 -5.08
CA GLY A 24 8.62 -8.44 -3.94
C GLY A 24 8.22 -9.47 -2.90
N ILE A 25 9.18 -9.95 -2.24
CA ILE A 25 9.91 -9.38 -1.10
C ILE A 25 11.25 -8.79 -1.59
N SER A 26 11.64 -7.65 -1.01
CA SER A 26 12.95 -7.05 -1.29
C SER A 26 14.09 -7.86 -0.68
N ARG A 27 15.34 -7.59 -1.10
CA ARG A 27 16.53 -8.22 -0.47
C ARG A 27 16.65 -7.92 1.04
N GLY A 28 16.10 -6.80 1.51
CA GLY A 28 16.01 -6.45 2.93
C GLY A 28 14.81 -7.08 3.63
N GLN A 29 14.13 -8.07 3.03
CA GLN A 29 12.98 -8.81 3.56
C GLN A 29 11.75 -7.95 3.85
N ASN A 30 11.70 -6.73 3.31
CA ASN A 30 10.53 -5.86 3.39
C ASN A 30 9.53 -6.25 2.30
N LEU A 31 8.24 -6.18 2.63
CA LEU A 31 7.17 -6.37 1.66
C LEU A 31 7.23 -5.24 0.61
N LYS A 32 7.21 -5.63 -0.66
CA LYS A 32 7.24 -4.74 -1.84
C LYS A 32 6.34 -5.31 -2.94
N PRO A 33 5.79 -4.47 -3.83
CA PRO A 33 5.87 -2.99 -3.88
C PRO A 33 5.15 -2.34 -2.70
N ASP A 34 5.33 -1.01 -2.50
CA ASP A 34 4.58 -0.27 -1.48
C ASP A 34 3.14 0.01 -1.95
N VAL A 35 2.98 0.43 -3.21
CA VAL A 35 1.69 0.76 -3.86
C VAL A 35 1.74 0.45 -5.35
N SER A 36 0.57 0.50 -6.00
CA SER A 36 0.42 0.49 -7.45
C SER A 36 -0.02 1.86 -7.96
N ALA A 37 0.41 2.20 -9.19
CA ALA A 37 0.03 3.45 -9.86
C ALA A 37 -0.06 3.22 -11.37
N PRO A 38 -0.75 4.10 -12.13
CA PRO A 38 -0.81 4.01 -13.59
C PRO A 38 0.59 3.98 -14.21
N GLY A 39 0.84 3.00 -15.07
CA GLY A 39 2.15 2.82 -15.70
C GLY A 39 2.08 2.22 -17.09
N ASP A 40 0.88 1.98 -17.61
CA ASP A 40 0.71 1.42 -18.97
C ASP A 40 0.19 2.47 -19.92
N THR A 41 0.84 2.57 -21.11
CA THR A 41 0.47 3.50 -22.18
C THR A 41 0.36 4.95 -21.71
N ILE A 42 1.34 5.38 -20.92
CA ILE A 42 1.38 6.74 -20.38
C ILE A 42 1.93 7.69 -21.42
N PHE A 43 1.10 8.62 -21.88
CA PHE A 43 1.47 9.68 -22.81
C PHE A 43 2.04 10.88 -22.05
N SER A 44 3.20 11.35 -22.49
CA SER A 44 3.88 12.53 -21.91
C SER A 44 4.73 13.24 -22.95
N ALA A 45 5.33 14.36 -22.59
CA ALA A 45 6.23 15.13 -23.45
C ALA A 45 7.45 14.29 -23.85
N ALA A 46 7.75 14.30 -25.16
CA ALA A 46 8.94 13.63 -25.72
C ALA A 46 10.16 14.54 -25.59
N VAL A 47 11.22 14.05 -24.94
CA VAL A 47 12.46 14.81 -24.74
C VAL A 47 13.14 15.11 -26.08
N GLY A 48 13.53 16.38 -26.29
CA GLY A 48 14.28 16.82 -27.47
C GLY A 48 13.45 17.12 -28.72
N THR A 49 12.13 17.02 -28.64
CA THR A 49 11.23 17.26 -29.80
C THR A 49 10.55 18.61 -29.78
N GLY A 50 10.63 19.33 -28.67
CA GLY A 50 9.94 20.63 -28.45
C GLY A 50 8.53 20.44 -27.96
N ASP A 51 7.58 20.09 -28.81
CA ASP A 51 6.14 20.03 -28.54
C ASP A 51 5.50 18.64 -28.82
N GLU A 52 6.28 17.66 -29.23
CA GLU A 52 5.77 16.32 -29.49
C GLU A 52 5.58 15.50 -28.18
N GLY A 53 4.78 14.46 -28.28
CA GLY A 53 4.51 13.51 -27.20
C GLY A 53 4.94 12.10 -27.55
N ALA A 54 5.17 11.30 -26.53
CA ALA A 54 5.45 9.86 -26.65
C ALA A 54 4.69 9.06 -25.60
N SER A 55 4.34 7.83 -25.92
CA SER A 55 3.73 6.87 -24.97
C SER A 55 4.72 5.82 -24.57
N PHE A 56 4.82 5.58 -23.25
CA PHE A 56 5.64 4.52 -22.67
C PHE A 56 4.86 3.67 -21.68
N THR A 57 5.30 2.42 -21.53
CA THR A 57 4.76 1.47 -20.56
C THR A 57 5.87 0.97 -19.65
N GLY A 58 5.61 0.94 -18.33
CA GLY A 58 6.52 0.39 -17.34
C GLY A 58 6.29 0.95 -15.94
N THR A 59 6.90 0.32 -14.96
CA THR A 59 6.99 0.85 -13.59
C THR A 59 7.74 2.18 -13.55
N SER A 60 8.56 2.47 -14.56
CA SER A 60 9.22 3.77 -14.75
C SER A 60 8.22 4.91 -15.02
N MET A 61 7.01 4.62 -15.52
CA MET A 61 5.92 5.58 -15.71
C MET A 61 5.02 5.64 -14.46
N ALA A 62 4.89 4.55 -13.72
CA ALA A 62 4.16 4.52 -12.45
C ALA A 62 4.87 5.33 -11.35
N ALA A 63 6.19 5.27 -11.28
CA ALA A 63 6.97 5.98 -10.26
C ALA A 63 6.76 7.50 -10.25
N PRO A 64 6.80 8.24 -11.40
CA PRO A 64 6.51 9.67 -11.42
C PRO A 64 5.06 10.02 -11.05
N HIS A 65 4.08 9.14 -11.27
CA HIS A 65 2.73 9.36 -10.74
C HIS A 65 2.74 9.39 -9.21
N VAL A 66 3.44 8.43 -8.58
CA VAL A 66 3.60 8.44 -7.11
C VAL A 66 4.37 9.67 -6.65
N ALA A 67 5.42 10.09 -7.36
CA ALA A 67 6.15 11.31 -7.04
C ALA A 67 5.25 12.57 -7.10
N GLY A 68 4.36 12.66 -8.10
CA GLY A 68 3.36 13.73 -8.20
C GLY A 68 2.36 13.70 -7.05
N VAL A 69 1.86 12.53 -6.67
CA VAL A 69 1.00 12.36 -5.48
C VAL A 69 1.72 12.84 -4.22
N MET A 70 2.99 12.41 -4.02
CA MET A 70 3.77 12.84 -2.86
C MET A 70 4.00 14.35 -2.82
N ALA A 71 4.21 15.00 -3.98
CA ALA A 71 4.36 16.45 -4.06
C ALA A 71 3.08 17.19 -3.65
N LEU A 72 1.92 16.74 -4.12
CA LEU A 72 0.62 17.30 -3.74
C LEU A 72 0.33 17.10 -2.25
N LEU A 73 0.63 15.93 -1.71
CA LEU A 73 0.46 15.66 -0.28
C LEU A 73 1.42 16.48 0.58
N LYS A 74 2.66 16.70 0.13
CA LYS A 74 3.62 17.59 0.82
C LYS A 74 3.15 19.05 0.80
N GLN A 75 2.54 19.49 -0.29
CA GLN A 75 1.92 20.83 -0.36
C GLN A 75 0.75 20.97 0.62
N ALA A 76 -0.11 19.94 0.73
CA ALA A 76 -1.24 19.93 1.65
C ALA A 76 -0.81 19.78 3.13
N ASN A 77 0.29 19.07 3.39
CA ASN A 77 0.82 18.77 4.73
C ASN A 77 2.29 19.22 4.85
N PRO A 78 2.58 20.52 4.83
CA PRO A 78 3.96 21.03 4.72
C PRO A 78 4.88 20.67 5.89
N THR A 79 4.32 20.35 7.05
CA THR A 79 5.09 19.95 8.25
C THR A 79 5.35 18.44 8.33
N TRP A 80 4.64 17.62 7.57
CA TRP A 80 4.80 16.17 7.62
C TRP A 80 6.13 15.74 6.99
N ASP A 81 6.74 14.75 7.58
CA ASP A 81 7.96 14.14 7.04
C ASP A 81 7.65 13.10 5.93
N VAL A 82 8.71 12.54 5.35
CA VAL A 82 8.58 11.57 4.25
C VAL A 82 7.94 10.26 4.72
N ALA A 83 8.20 9.83 5.95
CA ALA A 83 7.62 8.59 6.48
C ALA A 83 6.11 8.73 6.70
N GLU A 84 5.67 9.87 7.24
CA GLU A 84 4.24 10.19 7.40
C GLU A 84 3.51 10.28 6.05
N LEU A 85 4.11 10.96 5.06
CA LEU A 85 3.53 11.06 3.72
C LEU A 85 3.47 9.69 3.03
N LYS A 86 4.50 8.87 3.19
CA LYS A 86 4.50 7.49 2.68
C LYS A 86 3.40 6.66 3.34
N ALA A 87 3.27 6.76 4.67
CA ALA A 87 2.20 6.09 5.40
C ALA A 87 0.83 6.53 4.90
N LEU A 88 0.62 7.83 4.70
CA LEU A 88 -0.63 8.38 4.16
C LEU A 88 -0.99 7.76 2.80
N VAL A 89 -0.03 7.74 1.86
CA VAL A 89 -0.23 7.15 0.52
C VAL A 89 -0.60 5.67 0.62
N MET A 90 0.10 4.90 1.45
CA MET A 90 -0.12 3.46 1.57
C MET A 90 -1.41 3.13 2.32
N ASN A 91 -1.72 3.83 3.42
CA ASN A 91 -2.92 3.56 4.21
C ASN A 91 -4.22 3.91 3.47
N THR A 92 -4.14 4.78 2.47
CA THR A 92 -5.30 5.25 1.70
C THR A 92 -5.41 4.66 0.30
N ALA A 93 -4.48 3.79 -0.09
CA ALA A 93 -4.46 3.04 -1.35
C ALA A 93 -5.42 1.83 -1.23
N THR A 94 -6.71 2.09 -1.26
CA THR A 94 -7.75 1.09 -0.96
C THR A 94 -8.27 0.33 -2.17
N ASN A 95 -7.91 0.75 -3.38
CA ASN A 95 -8.38 0.10 -4.59
C ASN A 95 -7.55 -1.15 -4.88
N ASP A 96 -8.20 -2.30 -4.91
CA ASP A 96 -7.57 -3.56 -5.30
C ASP A 96 -7.09 -3.54 -6.75
N VAL A 97 -6.00 -4.26 -7.00
CA VAL A 97 -5.43 -4.48 -8.33
C VAL A 97 -5.53 -5.96 -8.68
N PHE A 98 -5.77 -6.25 -9.95
CA PHE A 98 -6.10 -7.58 -10.44
C PHE A 98 -5.10 -8.06 -11.50
N SER A 99 -5.05 -9.36 -11.74
CA SER A 99 -4.21 -9.96 -12.78
C SER A 99 -4.86 -9.95 -14.17
N THR A 100 -6.19 -9.84 -14.22
CA THR A 100 -6.98 -9.92 -15.45
C THR A 100 -8.11 -8.89 -15.45
N THR A 101 -8.65 -8.62 -16.63
CA THR A 101 -9.81 -7.74 -16.84
C THR A 101 -11.10 -8.27 -16.22
N ALA A 102 -11.18 -9.55 -15.90
CA ALA A 102 -12.34 -10.14 -15.20
C ALA A 102 -12.43 -9.69 -13.72
N LYS A 103 -11.34 -9.20 -13.14
CA LYS A 103 -11.26 -8.62 -11.77
C LYS A 103 -11.90 -9.50 -10.68
N THR A 104 -11.74 -10.82 -10.80
CA THR A 104 -12.41 -11.78 -9.90
C THR A 104 -11.67 -11.95 -8.56
N THR A 105 -10.33 -11.90 -8.59
CA THR A 105 -9.50 -12.13 -7.40
C THR A 105 -8.45 -11.05 -7.29
N PRO A 106 -8.46 -10.24 -6.21
CA PRO A 106 -7.42 -9.25 -5.95
C PRO A 106 -6.04 -9.90 -5.83
N LEU A 107 -5.02 -9.18 -6.26
CA LEU A 107 -3.64 -9.61 -6.12
C LEU A 107 -3.19 -9.58 -4.65
N THR A 108 -2.19 -10.40 -4.35
CA THR A 108 -1.54 -10.39 -3.03
C THR A 108 -0.75 -9.09 -2.82
N PRO A 109 -0.50 -8.69 -1.56
CA PRO A 109 0.30 -7.50 -1.25
C PRO A 109 1.70 -7.51 -1.90
N SER A 110 2.31 -8.69 -2.09
CA SER A 110 3.60 -8.82 -2.79
C SER A 110 3.54 -8.50 -4.30
N ARG A 111 2.36 -8.27 -4.86
CA ARG A 111 2.13 -7.88 -6.25
C ARG A 111 1.57 -6.47 -6.40
N GLN A 112 0.66 -6.06 -5.51
CA GLN A 112 -0.02 -4.77 -5.62
C GLN A 112 0.40 -3.76 -4.56
N GLY A 113 1.14 -4.18 -3.52
CA GLY A 113 1.36 -3.36 -2.33
C GLY A 113 0.08 -3.16 -1.55
N ALA A 114 -0.15 -1.94 -1.07
CA ALA A 114 -1.39 -1.55 -0.39
C ALA A 114 -2.57 -1.33 -1.37
N GLY A 115 -2.33 -1.42 -2.68
CA GLY A 115 -3.32 -1.16 -3.72
C GLY A 115 -2.96 0.03 -4.60
N ARG A 116 -3.89 0.48 -5.45
CA ARG A 116 -3.71 1.66 -6.28
C ARG A 116 -3.76 2.94 -5.47
N VAL A 117 -2.80 3.85 -5.69
CA VAL A 117 -2.77 5.16 -5.04
C VAL A 117 -4.06 5.95 -5.28
N SER A 118 -4.54 6.66 -4.24
CA SER A 118 -5.70 7.52 -4.30
C SER A 118 -5.40 8.86 -3.63
N ILE A 119 -5.17 9.89 -4.44
CA ILE A 119 -4.91 11.25 -3.93
C ILE A 119 -6.11 11.80 -3.15
N THR A 120 -7.33 11.51 -3.61
CA THR A 120 -8.56 11.97 -2.95
C THR A 120 -8.70 11.39 -1.55
N ASN A 121 -8.47 10.08 -1.41
CA ASN A 121 -8.51 9.43 -0.10
C ASN A 121 -7.39 9.93 0.81
N ALA A 122 -6.19 10.14 0.26
CA ALA A 122 -5.04 10.63 1.02
C ALA A 122 -5.27 12.05 1.55
N LEU A 123 -5.80 12.96 0.73
CA LEU A 123 -6.14 14.32 1.17
C LEU A 123 -7.27 14.34 2.21
N GLY A 124 -8.15 13.35 2.19
CA GLY A 124 -9.27 13.25 3.14
C GLY A 124 -8.93 12.52 4.45
N SER A 125 -7.76 11.88 4.57
CA SER A 125 -7.41 11.12 5.77
C SER A 125 -6.64 11.95 6.78
N PRO A 126 -7.13 12.09 8.01
CA PRO A 126 -6.42 12.79 9.08
C PRO A 126 -5.49 11.85 9.89
N THR A 127 -5.37 10.59 9.50
CA THR A 127 -4.60 9.60 10.26
C THR A 127 -3.60 8.86 9.39
N VAL A 128 -2.51 8.43 10.01
CA VAL A 128 -1.51 7.54 9.42
C VAL A 128 -1.15 6.40 10.37
N ALA A 129 -0.85 5.23 9.82
CA ALA A 129 -0.43 4.05 10.56
C ALA A 129 0.88 3.50 9.97
N TYR A 130 1.81 3.13 10.85
CA TYR A 130 3.14 2.62 10.48
C TYR A 130 3.68 1.69 11.58
N LEU A 131 4.78 0.99 11.31
CA LEU A 131 5.46 0.23 12.37
C LEU A 131 6.10 1.17 13.39
N GLN A 132 5.77 0.98 14.67
CA GLN A 132 6.28 1.79 15.78
C GLN A 132 7.82 1.75 15.86
N SER A 133 8.44 0.61 15.56
CA SER A 133 9.89 0.43 15.60
C SER A 133 10.64 1.09 14.44
N ASP A 134 9.94 1.36 13.32
CA ASP A 134 10.51 2.02 12.13
C ASP A 134 9.38 2.67 11.32
N PRO A 135 9.08 3.96 11.54
CA PRO A 135 8.00 4.68 10.85
C PRO A 135 8.13 4.72 9.32
N ALA A 136 9.33 4.49 8.78
CA ALA A 136 9.53 4.36 7.33
C ALA A 136 8.98 3.03 6.77
N GLN A 137 8.69 2.06 7.63
CA GLN A 137 8.02 0.81 7.28
C GLN A 137 6.52 0.90 7.61
N VAL A 138 5.70 0.97 6.56
CA VAL A 138 4.24 1.02 6.68
C VAL A 138 3.64 -0.38 6.62
N SER A 139 4.22 -1.27 5.81
CA SER A 139 3.78 -2.67 5.73
C SER A 139 4.31 -3.48 6.92
N VAL A 140 3.46 -4.29 7.52
CA VAL A 140 3.86 -5.29 8.52
C VAL A 140 4.44 -6.50 7.81
N SER A 141 5.77 -6.60 7.73
CA SER A 141 6.48 -7.76 7.19
C SER A 141 7.25 -8.46 8.29
N PHE A 142 7.04 -9.76 8.45
CA PHE A 142 7.81 -10.58 9.39
C PHE A 142 9.12 -11.10 8.78
N GLY A 143 9.31 -10.89 7.47
CA GLY A 143 10.50 -11.34 6.75
C GLY A 143 10.53 -12.87 6.55
N ALA A 144 11.69 -13.39 6.18
CA ALA A 144 11.94 -14.82 6.14
C ALA A 144 12.42 -15.29 7.52
N VAL A 145 11.64 -16.16 8.15
CA VAL A 145 11.95 -16.71 9.47
C VAL A 145 12.14 -18.22 9.37
N ALA A 146 13.13 -18.75 10.07
CA ALA A 146 13.32 -20.18 10.21
C ALA A 146 12.66 -20.64 11.53
N VAL A 147 11.71 -21.55 11.44
CA VAL A 147 10.99 -22.09 12.59
C VAL A 147 11.14 -23.61 12.62
N THR A 148 11.33 -24.17 13.82
CA THR A 148 11.47 -25.62 14.07
C THR A 148 10.39 -26.15 15.00
N ASN A 149 9.60 -25.27 15.59
CA ASN A 149 8.51 -25.57 16.52
C ASN A 149 7.40 -24.52 16.34
N VAL A 150 6.42 -24.48 17.24
CA VAL A 150 5.44 -23.39 17.28
C VAL A 150 6.12 -22.12 17.82
N GLN A 151 6.06 -21.03 17.07
CA GLN A 151 6.62 -19.74 17.45
C GLN A 151 5.67 -18.60 17.09
N THR A 152 5.64 -17.55 17.94
CA THR A 152 4.86 -16.34 17.70
C THR A 152 5.79 -15.18 17.45
N PHE A 153 5.52 -14.45 16.37
CA PHE A 153 6.18 -13.19 16.02
C PHE A 153 5.17 -12.05 16.10
N SER A 154 5.61 -10.92 16.64
CA SER A 154 4.72 -9.76 16.86
C SER A 154 5.37 -8.47 16.39
N LYS A 155 4.54 -7.55 15.89
CA LYS A 155 4.94 -6.19 15.55
C LYS A 155 3.90 -5.20 16.03
N VAL A 156 4.37 -4.07 16.56
CA VAL A 156 3.51 -2.98 17.03
C VAL A 156 3.26 -2.01 15.89
N VAL A 157 1.99 -1.73 15.63
CA VAL A 157 1.54 -0.68 14.72
C VAL A 157 1.15 0.52 15.55
N GLU A 158 1.68 1.68 15.20
CA GLU A 158 1.28 2.97 15.76
C GLU A 158 0.38 3.69 14.77
N VAL A 159 -0.72 4.23 15.28
CA VAL A 159 -1.65 5.08 14.54
C VAL A 159 -1.55 6.49 15.11
N LYS A 160 -1.27 7.48 14.25
CA LYS A 160 -1.22 8.90 14.59
C LYS A 160 -2.46 9.61 14.05
N ASN A 161 -3.10 10.42 14.87
CA ASN A 161 -4.26 11.22 14.54
C ASN A 161 -3.86 12.71 14.55
N THR A 162 -4.09 13.41 13.44
CA THR A 162 -3.81 14.85 13.29
C THR A 162 -5.09 15.70 13.28
N SER A 163 -6.25 15.07 13.48
CA SER A 163 -7.52 15.78 13.52
C SER A 163 -7.78 16.45 14.87
N ALA A 164 -8.83 17.27 14.92
CA ALA A 164 -9.28 17.97 16.11
C ALA A 164 -10.25 17.14 16.98
N SER A 165 -10.41 15.84 16.71
CA SER A 165 -11.29 14.94 17.47
C SER A 165 -10.68 13.55 17.60
N ASP A 166 -11.09 12.82 18.64
CA ASP A 166 -10.74 11.40 18.78
C ASP A 166 -11.34 10.58 17.65
N ILE A 167 -10.60 9.61 17.16
CA ILE A 167 -11.07 8.71 16.09
C ILE A 167 -10.94 7.26 16.56
N THR A 168 -12.02 6.50 16.45
CA THR A 168 -12.03 5.07 16.75
C THR A 168 -12.07 4.25 15.47
N TYR A 169 -11.14 3.30 15.35
CA TYR A 169 -11.06 2.32 14.26
C TYR A 169 -11.43 0.93 14.77
N ASN A 170 -12.35 0.27 14.09
CA ASN A 170 -12.56 -1.17 14.23
C ASN A 170 -11.50 -1.89 13.40
N LEU A 171 -10.79 -2.83 14.01
CA LEU A 171 -9.70 -3.55 13.39
C LEU A 171 -10.17 -4.91 12.87
N SER A 172 -9.81 -5.24 11.65
CA SER A 172 -10.07 -6.54 11.05
C SER A 172 -8.92 -6.94 10.13
N MET A 173 -8.78 -8.24 9.89
CA MET A 173 -7.84 -8.79 8.90
C MET A 173 -8.62 -9.39 7.75
N VAL A 174 -8.17 -9.11 6.53
CA VAL A 174 -8.72 -9.68 5.31
C VAL A 174 -7.63 -10.49 4.63
N GLU A 175 -7.82 -11.79 4.55
CA GLU A 175 -6.91 -12.69 3.87
C GLU A 175 -7.04 -12.52 2.35
N ARG A 176 -5.91 -12.28 1.70
CA ARG A 176 -5.81 -12.12 0.23
C ARG A 176 -5.29 -13.36 -0.48
N TYR A 177 -4.96 -14.39 0.27
CA TYR A 177 -4.50 -15.68 -0.23
C TYR A 177 -4.98 -16.78 0.72
N GLN A 178 -5.10 -18.01 0.24
CA GLN A 178 -5.45 -19.14 1.11
C GLN A 178 -4.41 -19.26 2.22
N PRO A 179 -4.82 -19.18 3.50
CA PRO A 179 -3.88 -19.32 4.59
C PRO A 179 -3.28 -20.72 4.58
N ASN A 180 -1.98 -20.81 4.84
CA ASN A 180 -1.38 -22.07 5.18
C ASN A 180 -1.85 -22.48 6.57
N ALA A 181 -2.24 -23.74 6.76
CA ALA A 181 -2.76 -24.25 8.03
C ALA A 181 -1.81 -24.01 9.22
N GLY A 182 -0.50 -23.85 8.96
CA GLY A 182 0.50 -23.53 9.96
C GLY A 182 0.66 -22.04 10.28
N LEU A 183 -0.21 -21.14 9.78
CA LEU A 183 -0.14 -19.70 10.05
C LEU A 183 -1.44 -19.21 10.68
N THR A 184 -1.34 -18.62 11.87
CA THR A 184 -2.48 -17.99 12.56
C THR A 184 -2.16 -16.54 12.87
N PHE A 185 -2.92 -15.63 12.26
CA PHE A 185 -2.78 -14.20 12.50
C PHE A 185 -3.75 -13.72 13.57
N SER A 186 -3.31 -12.75 14.38
CA SER A 186 -4.14 -12.15 15.42
C SER A 186 -3.86 -10.67 15.60
N LEU A 187 -4.85 -9.95 16.14
CA LEU A 187 -4.77 -8.57 16.57
C LEU A 187 -4.93 -8.51 18.08
N SER A 188 -4.16 -7.65 18.77
CA SER A 188 -4.21 -7.53 20.23
C SER A 188 -5.54 -6.97 20.75
N VAL A 189 -6.24 -6.19 19.91
CA VAL A 189 -7.53 -5.57 20.23
C VAL A 189 -8.43 -5.54 19.00
N PRO A 190 -9.77 -5.57 19.18
CA PRO A 190 -10.72 -5.46 18.07
C PRO A 190 -10.94 -4.02 17.59
N SER A 191 -10.54 -3.03 18.40
CA SER A 191 -10.65 -1.61 18.06
C SER A 191 -9.58 -0.79 18.76
N VAL A 192 -9.25 0.37 18.18
CA VAL A 192 -8.31 1.33 18.72
C VAL A 192 -8.90 2.73 18.63
N THR A 193 -8.90 3.48 19.74
CA THR A 193 -9.25 4.90 19.78
C THR A 193 -7.98 5.72 19.83
N VAL A 194 -7.80 6.59 18.83
CA VAL A 194 -6.64 7.46 18.69
C VAL A 194 -7.04 8.86 19.11
N PRO A 195 -6.47 9.39 20.22
CA PRO A 195 -6.87 10.69 20.74
C PRO A 195 -6.51 11.82 19.78
N THR A 196 -7.21 12.93 19.92
CA THR A 196 -6.95 14.19 19.20
C THR A 196 -5.49 14.59 19.26
N GLY A 197 -4.85 14.73 18.10
CA GLY A 197 -3.43 15.14 17.99
C GLY A 197 -2.44 14.14 18.61
N GLY A 198 -2.89 12.94 18.99
CA GLY A 198 -2.10 11.92 19.66
C GLY A 198 -1.87 10.66 18.85
N THR A 199 -1.38 9.63 19.54
CA THR A 199 -1.13 8.30 18.96
C THR A 199 -1.79 7.21 19.81
N ALA A 200 -2.05 6.07 19.18
CA ALA A 200 -2.44 4.84 19.84
C ALA A 200 -1.79 3.65 19.14
N GLN A 201 -1.70 2.51 19.82
CA GLN A 201 -0.97 1.35 19.33
C GLN A 201 -1.81 0.09 19.41
N PHE A 202 -1.56 -0.84 18.51
CA PHE A 202 -2.02 -2.22 18.59
C PHE A 202 -0.94 -3.17 18.05
N THR A 203 -1.05 -4.44 18.40
CA THR A 203 -0.08 -5.45 17.98
C THR A 203 -0.70 -6.36 16.93
N VAL A 204 0.05 -6.62 15.87
CA VAL A 204 -0.21 -7.67 14.88
C VAL A 204 0.72 -8.82 15.20
N SER A 205 0.18 -10.02 15.37
CA SER A 205 0.95 -11.23 15.65
C SER A 205 0.67 -12.30 14.62
N VAL A 206 1.68 -13.11 14.35
CA VAL A 206 1.55 -14.36 13.60
C VAL A 206 2.14 -15.50 14.44
N GLU A 207 1.35 -16.53 14.69
CA GLU A 207 1.81 -17.82 15.19
C GLU A 207 2.13 -18.70 14.00
N VAL A 208 3.31 -19.28 14.04
CA VAL A 208 3.82 -20.18 13.00
C VAL A 208 4.00 -21.55 13.60
N ASP A 209 3.22 -22.52 13.12
CA ASP A 209 3.37 -23.93 13.47
C ASP A 209 4.21 -24.65 12.39
N ALA A 210 5.48 -24.92 12.72
CA ALA A 210 6.40 -25.55 11.80
C ALA A 210 5.94 -26.97 11.39
N PHE A 211 5.21 -27.68 12.24
CA PHE A 211 4.74 -29.03 11.95
C PHE A 211 3.59 -29.05 10.94
N GLU A 212 2.71 -28.02 10.98
CA GLU A 212 1.62 -27.89 10.01
C GLU A 212 2.11 -27.30 8.68
N LEU A 213 3.13 -26.43 8.69
CA LEU A 213 3.74 -25.88 7.47
C LEU A 213 4.37 -26.96 6.57
N VAL A 214 4.93 -28.03 7.15
CA VAL A 214 5.59 -29.11 6.40
C VAL A 214 4.58 -30.06 5.74
N LYS A 215 3.31 -30.05 6.19
CA LYS A 215 2.25 -30.91 5.63
C LYS A 215 1.54 -30.31 4.41
N ALA A 216 1.78 -29.03 4.12
CA ALA A 216 1.18 -28.27 3.01
C ALA A 216 2.11 -28.24 1.81
#